data_a025e89bcfd604d0dea8a6bc92ff69ef
#
_entry.id   a025e89bcfd604d0dea8a6bc92ff69ef
#
_cell.length_a   1.000
_cell.length_b   1.000
_cell.length_c   1.000
_cell.angle_alpha   90.00
_cell.angle_beta   90.00
_cell.angle_gamma   90.00
#
_symmetry.space_group_name_H-M   'P 1'
#
loop_
_entity.id
_entity.type
_entity.pdbx_description
1 polymer ?
#
loop_
_entity_poly.entity_id
_entity_poly.type
_entity_poly.pdbx_seq_one_letter_code
_entity_poly.pdbx_strand_id
1 'polypeptide(L)'
;MIERTKRYFVIALAAALSVSYVPMTQAQEFKDKTLTFIVGYSPGGTYDQYTRLIARHIGKYLPGNPARIVENMPGAGGIIAANHLYNRVKSDGLTIAAWASPLILQHVMGNEATKFDGRKVGWLGIPASYDTACHFNQQSGIKTVDDWFASKRPIKIASIGPGTSLSDVPKLLKAALNLPLDMVEGYKGGAEARLAVENGEVDGLCASWQATKVTWRSQMETGKIRVVLQATFKSHPDLKNVPLAINYAKTEEARTLLRVADNVHVYQFPYSIAPGTPPDRLQAMQQAFVKALRDPELVAEANKAKLEVDPIDGPATTKTFAGLYELPPPLIAKLKDLLIPKR
;
A
#
# COMPACT_ATOMS: atom_id res chain seq x y z
N MET A 1 43.33 -52.86 -36.17
CA MET A 1 43.31 -51.37 -36.24
C MET A 1 41.95 -50.81 -36.62
N ILE A 2 41.02 -51.58 -37.11
CA ILE A 2 39.69 -51.14 -37.62
C ILE A 2 38.62 -51.10 -36.52
N GLU A 3 38.75 -51.90 -35.45
CA GLU A 3 37.74 -51.92 -34.37
C GLU A 3 37.83 -50.74 -33.34
N ARG A 4 39.02 -50.15 -33.19
CA ARG A 4 39.19 -48.99 -32.30
C ARG A 4 38.56 -47.69 -32.86
N THR A 5 38.53 -47.57 -34.17
CA THR A 5 38.00 -46.38 -34.86
C THR A 5 36.46 -46.33 -34.82
N LYS A 6 35.78 -47.47 -34.81
CA LYS A 6 34.30 -47.50 -34.65
C LYS A 6 33.79 -47.12 -33.29
N ARG A 7 34.55 -47.37 -32.23
CA ARG A 7 34.17 -46.98 -30.85
C ARG A 7 34.22 -45.47 -30.61
N TYR A 8 35.15 -44.77 -31.21
CA TYR A 8 35.25 -43.30 -31.09
C TYR A 8 34.18 -42.55 -31.89
N PHE A 9 33.69 -43.15 -33.01
CA PHE A 9 32.64 -42.54 -33.82
C PHE A 9 31.26 -42.64 -33.16
N VAL A 10 30.99 -43.71 -32.39
CA VAL A 10 29.74 -43.87 -31.64
C VAL A 10 29.72 -42.97 -30.42
N ILE A 11 30.86 -42.74 -29.76
CA ILE A 11 30.95 -41.82 -28.59
C ILE A 11 30.85 -40.36 -29.03
N ALA A 12 31.38 -39.99 -30.18
CA ALA A 12 31.27 -38.62 -30.71
C ALA A 12 29.85 -38.29 -31.19
N LEU A 13 29.07 -39.26 -31.65
CA LEU A 13 27.68 -39.06 -32.09
C LEU A 13 26.72 -38.97 -30.91
N ALA A 14 27.02 -39.60 -29.74
CA ALA A 14 26.23 -39.49 -28.51
C ALA A 14 26.44 -38.17 -27.78
N ALA A 15 27.61 -37.52 -27.94
CA ALA A 15 27.90 -36.19 -27.34
C ALA A 15 27.29 -35.01 -28.12
N ALA A 16 26.94 -35.21 -29.40
CA ALA A 16 26.33 -34.16 -30.24
C ALA A 16 24.81 -34.04 -30.09
N LEU A 17 24.15 -34.93 -29.35
CA LEU A 17 22.71 -34.95 -29.11
C LEU A 17 22.31 -34.42 -27.73
N SER A 18 23.23 -33.81 -26.96
CA SER A 18 22.89 -32.94 -25.87
C SER A 18 22.40 -31.58 -26.42
N VAL A 19 21.30 -31.63 -27.18
CA VAL A 19 20.50 -30.46 -27.51
C VAL A 19 20.10 -29.81 -26.20
N SER A 20 20.68 -28.66 -25.96
CA SER A 20 20.30 -27.77 -24.85
C SER A 20 18.80 -27.62 -24.87
N TYR A 21 18.13 -28.33 -23.98
CA TYR A 21 16.72 -28.14 -23.69
C TYR A 21 16.63 -26.75 -23.01
N VAL A 22 16.62 -25.72 -23.85
CA VAL A 22 16.20 -24.39 -23.40
C VAL A 22 14.71 -24.55 -23.09
N PRO A 23 14.29 -24.34 -21.84
CA PRO A 23 12.87 -24.47 -21.51
C PRO A 23 12.10 -23.41 -22.31
N MET A 24 11.44 -23.83 -23.38
CA MET A 24 10.54 -23.02 -24.19
C MET A 24 9.29 -22.57 -23.43
N THR A 25 9.19 -22.89 -22.14
CA THR A 25 7.98 -22.78 -21.33
C THR A 25 7.65 -21.36 -20.86
N GLN A 26 8.63 -20.48 -20.63
CA GLN A 26 8.34 -19.12 -20.16
C GLN A 26 7.83 -18.16 -21.23
N ALA A 27 8.24 -18.35 -22.51
CA ALA A 27 7.85 -17.43 -23.58
C ALA A 27 6.37 -17.55 -24.02
N GLN A 28 5.74 -18.71 -23.78
CA GLN A 28 4.33 -18.97 -24.15
C GLN A 28 3.33 -18.66 -23.03
N GLU A 29 3.77 -18.46 -21.83
CA GLU A 29 2.93 -18.49 -20.62
C GLU A 29 1.90 -17.35 -20.55
N PHE A 30 2.22 -16.15 -21.06
CA PHE A 30 1.31 -14.98 -21.09
C PHE A 30 0.85 -14.62 -22.50
N LYS A 31 1.35 -15.33 -23.53
CA LYS A 31 0.96 -15.05 -24.92
C LYS A 31 -0.54 -15.29 -25.10
N ASP A 32 -1.19 -14.37 -25.79
CA ASP A 32 -2.64 -14.37 -26.08
C ASP A 32 -3.53 -14.42 -24.81
N LYS A 33 -2.96 -14.07 -23.64
CA LYS A 33 -3.70 -13.91 -22.39
C LYS A 33 -4.06 -12.47 -22.14
N THR A 34 -5.02 -12.26 -21.24
CA THR A 34 -5.41 -10.94 -20.73
C THR A 34 -5.13 -10.89 -19.24
N LEU A 35 -4.40 -9.87 -18.81
CA LEU A 35 -4.29 -9.53 -17.39
C LEU A 35 -5.48 -8.67 -16.99
N THR A 36 -6.19 -9.09 -15.97
CA THR A 36 -7.28 -8.32 -15.36
C THR A 36 -6.78 -7.65 -14.09
N PHE A 37 -6.88 -6.34 -14.03
CA PHE A 37 -6.61 -5.57 -12.83
C PHE A 37 -7.91 -5.19 -12.14
N ILE A 38 -8.09 -5.62 -10.89
CA ILE A 38 -9.24 -5.26 -10.06
C ILE A 38 -8.82 -4.14 -9.12
N VAL A 39 -9.54 -3.02 -9.14
CA VAL A 39 -9.36 -1.90 -8.24
C VAL A 39 -10.48 -1.89 -7.22
N GLY A 40 -10.16 -2.04 -5.92
CA GLY A 40 -11.14 -2.07 -4.82
C GLY A 40 -11.85 -0.73 -4.54
N TYR A 41 -11.67 0.29 -5.41
CA TYR A 41 -12.13 1.66 -5.23
C TYR A 41 -12.70 2.24 -6.52
N SER A 42 -13.38 3.40 -6.39
CA SER A 42 -13.98 4.09 -7.52
C SER A 42 -12.96 4.59 -8.53
N PRO A 43 -13.35 4.71 -9.82
CA PRO A 43 -12.51 5.29 -10.86
C PRO A 43 -12.01 6.70 -10.51
N GLY A 44 -10.81 7.04 -11.00
CA GLY A 44 -10.21 8.38 -10.84
C GLY A 44 -9.51 8.63 -9.50
N GLY A 45 -9.67 7.74 -8.50
CA GLY A 45 -8.92 7.81 -7.25
C GLY A 45 -7.47 7.33 -7.40
N THR A 46 -6.64 7.54 -6.38
CA THR A 46 -5.21 7.20 -6.40
C THR A 46 -4.95 5.72 -6.71
N TYR A 47 -5.75 4.79 -6.17
CA TYR A 47 -5.67 3.36 -6.50
C TYR A 47 -5.89 3.11 -7.99
N ASP A 48 -6.90 3.75 -8.57
CA ASP A 48 -7.24 3.60 -9.99
C ASP A 48 -6.16 4.20 -10.89
N GLN A 49 -5.63 5.37 -10.53
CA GLN A 49 -4.57 6.04 -11.28
C GLN A 49 -3.29 5.20 -11.33
N TYR A 50 -2.81 4.69 -10.17
CA TYR A 50 -1.65 3.78 -10.14
C TYR A 50 -1.91 2.50 -10.92
N THR A 51 -3.10 1.92 -10.78
CA THR A 51 -3.41 0.65 -11.45
C THR A 51 -3.41 0.83 -12.96
N ARG A 52 -4.01 1.91 -13.49
CA ARG A 52 -4.01 2.18 -14.94
C ARG A 52 -2.62 2.51 -15.45
N LEU A 53 -1.81 3.22 -14.66
CA LEU A 53 -0.42 3.51 -14.98
C LEU A 53 0.39 2.20 -15.10
N ILE A 54 0.34 1.34 -14.08
CA ILE A 54 1.04 0.06 -14.08
C ILE A 54 0.54 -0.84 -15.21
N ALA A 55 -0.76 -0.94 -15.43
CA ALA A 55 -1.35 -1.75 -16.48
C ALA A 55 -0.85 -1.35 -17.88
N ARG A 56 -0.62 -0.07 -18.16
CA ARG A 56 -0.07 0.38 -19.45
C ARG A 56 1.35 -0.16 -19.72
N HIS A 57 2.16 -0.29 -18.68
CA HIS A 57 3.59 -0.57 -18.84
C HIS A 57 3.99 -2.03 -18.53
N ILE A 58 3.30 -2.72 -17.61
CA ILE A 58 3.71 -4.05 -17.12
C ILE A 58 3.84 -5.11 -18.22
N GLY A 59 3.00 -5.04 -19.26
CA GLY A 59 3.02 -5.99 -20.37
C GLY A 59 4.35 -6.05 -21.09
N LYS A 60 5.12 -4.95 -21.16
CA LYS A 60 6.46 -4.90 -21.76
C LYS A 60 7.43 -5.88 -21.10
N TYR A 61 7.19 -6.23 -19.84
CA TYR A 61 8.06 -7.04 -18.99
C TYR A 61 7.57 -8.47 -18.79
N LEU A 62 6.49 -8.84 -19.51
CA LEU A 62 5.95 -10.20 -19.53
C LEU A 62 6.08 -10.80 -20.92
N PRO A 63 6.48 -12.08 -21.02
CA PRO A 63 6.57 -12.77 -22.31
C PRO A 63 5.23 -12.73 -23.05
N GLY A 64 5.27 -12.38 -24.33
CA GLY A 64 4.07 -12.28 -25.18
C GLY A 64 3.25 -10.99 -25.00
N ASN A 65 3.68 -10.05 -24.15
CA ASN A 65 3.02 -8.75 -23.94
C ASN A 65 1.48 -8.87 -23.85
N PRO A 66 0.95 -9.54 -22.82
CA PRO A 66 -0.49 -9.84 -22.70
C PRO A 66 -1.35 -8.60 -22.75
N ALA A 67 -2.59 -8.72 -23.21
CA ALA A 67 -3.59 -7.66 -23.11
C ALA A 67 -3.85 -7.29 -21.63
N ARG A 68 -4.25 -6.06 -21.35
CA ARG A 68 -4.54 -5.57 -19.99
C ARG A 68 -5.88 -4.86 -19.96
N ILE A 69 -6.68 -5.20 -18.96
CA ILE A 69 -7.95 -4.52 -18.64
C ILE A 69 -7.94 -4.09 -17.18
N VAL A 70 -8.61 -2.98 -16.87
CA VAL A 70 -8.75 -2.46 -15.51
C VAL A 70 -10.21 -2.32 -15.18
N GLU A 71 -10.64 -3.00 -14.12
CA GLU A 71 -12.01 -3.02 -13.62
C GLU A 71 -12.07 -2.46 -12.20
N ASN A 72 -13.05 -1.61 -11.92
CA ASN A 72 -13.27 -1.09 -10.59
C ASN A 72 -14.35 -1.92 -9.88
N MET A 73 -14.03 -2.42 -8.69
CA MET A 73 -14.93 -3.19 -7.82
C MET A 73 -15.00 -2.52 -6.44
N PRO A 74 -15.62 -1.33 -6.34
CA PRO A 74 -15.70 -0.61 -5.09
C PRO A 74 -16.66 -1.26 -4.11
N GLY A 75 -16.47 -1.00 -2.82
CA GLY A 75 -17.39 -1.37 -1.76
C GLY A 75 -16.72 -1.85 -0.48
N ALA A 76 -17.35 -1.53 0.65
CA ALA A 76 -16.89 -1.84 2.00
C ALA A 76 -15.39 -1.53 2.22
N GLY A 77 -14.93 -0.35 1.76
CA GLY A 77 -13.53 0.06 1.91
C GLY A 77 -12.51 -0.82 1.16
N GLY A 78 -12.93 -1.55 0.11
CA GLY A 78 -12.08 -2.47 -0.66
C GLY A 78 -12.22 -3.95 -0.25
N ILE A 79 -12.97 -4.26 0.82
CA ILE A 79 -13.18 -5.64 1.30
C ILE A 79 -13.79 -6.52 0.20
N ILE A 80 -14.71 -5.97 -0.62
CA ILE A 80 -15.36 -6.73 -1.70
C ILE A 80 -14.32 -7.23 -2.71
N ALA A 81 -13.43 -6.36 -3.16
CA ALA A 81 -12.36 -6.72 -4.11
C ALA A 81 -11.35 -7.72 -3.51
N ALA A 82 -10.93 -7.51 -2.25
CA ALA A 82 -10.03 -8.42 -1.56
C ALA A 82 -10.64 -9.82 -1.39
N ASN A 83 -11.89 -9.91 -0.94
CA ASN A 83 -12.62 -11.17 -0.82
C ASN A 83 -12.84 -11.85 -2.19
N HIS A 84 -13.11 -11.07 -3.24
CA HIS A 84 -13.27 -11.58 -4.59
C HIS A 84 -11.98 -12.21 -5.10
N LEU A 85 -10.83 -11.48 -5.00
CA LEU A 85 -9.53 -12.02 -5.37
C LEU A 85 -9.24 -13.34 -4.65
N TYR A 86 -9.47 -13.37 -3.34
CA TYR A 86 -9.11 -14.51 -2.51
C TYR A 86 -9.96 -15.75 -2.77
N ASN A 87 -11.29 -15.58 -2.95
CA ASN A 87 -12.25 -16.70 -2.93
C ASN A 87 -12.83 -17.07 -4.30
N ARG A 88 -12.68 -16.20 -5.32
CA ARG A 88 -13.38 -16.35 -6.61
C ARG A 88 -12.46 -16.38 -7.81
N VAL A 89 -11.26 -15.80 -7.70
CA VAL A 89 -10.32 -15.71 -8.80
C VAL A 89 -9.52 -17.02 -8.92
N LYS A 90 -9.24 -17.42 -10.17
CA LYS A 90 -8.37 -18.58 -10.44
C LYS A 90 -6.93 -18.29 -10.03
N SER A 91 -6.24 -19.34 -9.56
CA SER A 91 -4.83 -19.27 -9.15
C SER A 91 -3.87 -19.35 -10.36
N ASP A 92 -4.22 -18.70 -11.48
CA ASP A 92 -3.42 -18.69 -12.70
C ASP A 92 -2.50 -17.46 -12.83
N GLY A 93 -2.56 -16.53 -11.86
CA GLY A 93 -1.76 -15.31 -11.83
C GLY A 93 -2.14 -14.26 -12.88
N LEU A 94 -3.28 -14.41 -13.59
CA LEU A 94 -3.74 -13.47 -14.60
C LEU A 94 -4.61 -12.35 -14.04
N THR A 95 -5.09 -12.49 -12.81
CA THR A 95 -5.87 -11.43 -12.13
C THR A 95 -5.06 -10.83 -10.99
N ILE A 96 -4.92 -9.53 -11.03
CA ILE A 96 -4.17 -8.72 -10.06
C ILE A 96 -5.18 -7.80 -9.36
N ALA A 97 -5.13 -7.73 -8.03
CA ALA A 97 -5.97 -6.78 -7.30
C ALA A 97 -5.15 -5.73 -6.56
N ALA A 98 -5.62 -4.48 -6.61
CA ALA A 98 -5.18 -3.37 -5.81
C ALA A 98 -6.20 -3.10 -4.69
N TRP A 99 -5.77 -3.25 -3.43
CA TRP A 99 -6.61 -3.05 -2.25
C TRP A 99 -5.79 -2.53 -1.06
N ALA A 100 -6.44 -2.03 -0.02
CA ALA A 100 -5.74 -1.34 1.04
C ALA A 100 -5.10 -2.28 2.05
N SER A 101 -3.86 -2.00 2.44
CA SER A 101 -3.15 -2.70 3.51
C SER A 101 -3.86 -2.69 4.87
N PRO A 102 -4.59 -1.64 5.30
CA PRO A 102 -5.35 -1.68 6.55
C PRO A 102 -6.36 -2.83 6.63
N LEU A 103 -6.79 -3.39 5.49
CA LEU A 103 -7.68 -4.55 5.47
C LEU A 103 -7.05 -5.80 6.06
N ILE A 104 -5.70 -5.91 6.00
CA ILE A 104 -4.96 -7.01 6.65
C ILE A 104 -5.10 -6.88 8.16
N LEU A 105 -4.92 -5.67 8.71
CA LEU A 105 -5.11 -5.43 10.14
C LEU A 105 -6.57 -5.67 10.55
N GLN A 106 -7.55 -5.29 9.74
CA GLN A 106 -8.97 -5.60 9.98
C GLN A 106 -9.19 -7.12 10.10
N HIS A 107 -8.56 -7.92 9.23
CA HIS A 107 -8.64 -9.38 9.33
C HIS A 107 -7.97 -9.90 10.60
N VAL A 108 -6.77 -9.41 10.95
CA VAL A 108 -6.05 -9.78 12.19
C VAL A 108 -6.89 -9.47 13.44
N MET A 109 -7.60 -8.34 13.45
CA MET A 109 -8.51 -7.95 14.52
C MET A 109 -9.83 -8.74 14.55
N GLY A 110 -10.05 -9.67 13.61
CA GLY A 110 -11.23 -10.52 13.56
C GLY A 110 -12.48 -9.84 13.00
N ASN A 111 -12.33 -8.89 12.07
CA ASN A 111 -13.47 -8.35 11.33
C ASN A 111 -14.08 -9.45 10.46
N GLU A 112 -15.32 -9.85 10.79
CA GLU A 112 -16.02 -10.94 10.11
C GLU A 112 -16.33 -10.67 8.63
N ALA A 113 -16.30 -9.42 8.19
CA ALA A 113 -16.48 -9.06 6.79
C ALA A 113 -15.26 -9.45 5.93
N THR A 114 -14.07 -9.60 6.52
CA THR A 114 -12.85 -9.99 5.83
C THR A 114 -12.77 -11.52 5.69
N LYS A 115 -12.93 -12.03 4.48
CA LYS A 115 -12.94 -13.46 4.15
C LYS A 115 -11.69 -13.86 3.36
N PHE A 116 -10.54 -13.33 3.72
CA PHE A 116 -9.23 -13.61 3.12
C PHE A 116 -8.16 -13.79 4.21
N ASP A 117 -7.06 -14.42 3.86
CA ASP A 117 -5.83 -14.48 4.66
C ASP A 117 -4.69 -13.84 3.86
N GLY A 118 -4.22 -12.69 4.33
CA GLY A 118 -3.15 -11.94 3.66
C GLY A 118 -1.81 -12.67 3.58
N ARG A 119 -1.61 -13.74 4.37
CA ARG A 119 -0.41 -14.61 4.31
C ARG A 119 -0.43 -15.56 3.12
N LYS A 120 -1.60 -15.79 2.51
CA LYS A 120 -1.80 -16.78 1.44
C LYS A 120 -1.86 -16.17 0.06
N VAL A 121 -2.08 -14.87 -0.08
CA VAL A 121 -2.07 -14.19 -1.38
C VAL A 121 -0.63 -13.99 -1.87
N GLY A 122 -0.44 -13.95 -3.19
CA GLY A 122 0.85 -13.62 -3.79
C GLY A 122 1.02 -12.09 -3.87
N TRP A 123 1.81 -11.49 -3.00
CA TRP A 123 2.11 -10.07 -3.05
C TRP A 123 3.08 -9.75 -4.19
N LEU A 124 2.71 -8.82 -5.07
CA LEU A 124 3.56 -8.35 -6.17
C LEU A 124 4.48 -7.22 -5.73
N GLY A 125 4.00 -6.39 -4.82
CA GLY A 125 4.70 -5.22 -4.31
C GLY A 125 3.78 -4.02 -4.16
N ILE A 126 4.40 -2.85 -3.96
CA ILE A 126 3.77 -1.57 -3.69
C ILE A 126 4.43 -0.52 -4.59
N PRO A 127 3.68 0.37 -5.27
CA PRO A 127 4.27 1.34 -6.20
C PRO A 127 5.01 2.48 -5.49
N ALA A 128 4.59 2.85 -4.29
CA ALA A 128 5.21 3.88 -3.48
C ALA A 128 4.83 3.74 -2.01
N SER A 129 5.71 4.17 -1.12
CA SER A 129 5.40 4.39 0.29
C SER A 129 4.66 5.72 0.47
N TYR A 130 3.84 5.80 1.53
CA TYR A 130 3.08 7.01 1.84
C TYR A 130 3.32 7.43 3.28
N ASP A 131 3.92 8.60 3.40
CA ASP A 131 4.20 9.18 4.72
C ASP A 131 2.98 9.92 5.24
N THR A 132 2.47 9.51 6.39
CA THR A 132 1.35 10.22 7.02
C THR A 132 1.87 11.37 7.87
N ALA A 133 1.35 12.57 7.63
CA ALA A 133 1.62 13.76 8.43
C ALA A 133 0.32 14.40 8.91
N CYS A 134 0.37 15.04 10.09
CA CYS A 134 -0.76 15.76 10.65
C CYS A 134 -0.66 17.25 10.33
N HIS A 135 -1.73 17.79 9.78
CA HIS A 135 -1.87 19.13 9.25
C HIS A 135 -2.94 19.88 10.00
N PHE A 136 -2.70 21.14 10.30
CA PHE A 136 -3.63 22.00 11.04
C PHE A 136 -3.85 23.31 10.30
N ASN A 137 -5.08 23.82 10.36
CA ASN A 137 -5.37 25.15 9.86
C ASN A 137 -4.90 26.22 10.86
N GLN A 138 -4.73 27.44 10.37
CA GLN A 138 -4.26 28.57 11.18
C GLN A 138 -5.20 28.89 12.35
N GLN A 139 -6.51 28.68 12.20
CA GLN A 139 -7.55 28.99 13.18
C GLN A 139 -7.49 28.05 14.37
N SER A 140 -6.95 26.83 14.22
CA SER A 140 -6.78 25.87 15.30
C SER A 140 -5.91 26.39 16.45
N GLY A 141 -4.99 27.32 16.15
CA GLY A 141 -3.93 27.77 17.06
C GLY A 141 -2.74 26.82 17.19
N ILE A 142 -2.79 25.65 16.54
CA ILE A 142 -1.74 24.63 16.61
C ILE A 142 -0.65 24.96 15.59
N LYS A 143 0.51 25.39 16.05
CA LYS A 143 1.69 25.72 15.23
C LYS A 143 2.79 24.66 15.36
N THR A 144 2.86 24.00 16.50
CA THR A 144 3.84 22.98 16.86
C THR A 144 3.15 21.79 17.52
N VAL A 145 3.85 20.68 17.67
CA VAL A 145 3.35 19.52 18.41
C VAL A 145 3.17 19.85 19.90
N ASP A 146 4.00 20.74 20.45
CA ASP A 146 3.88 21.17 21.85
C ASP A 146 2.61 21.99 22.10
N ASP A 147 2.18 22.84 21.14
CA ASP A 147 0.89 23.51 21.19
C ASP A 147 -0.24 22.48 21.21
N TRP A 148 -0.10 21.38 20.47
CA TRP A 148 -1.11 20.32 20.47
C TRP A 148 -1.18 19.62 21.80
N PHE A 149 -0.03 19.23 22.40
CA PHE A 149 0.01 18.65 23.74
C PHE A 149 -0.55 19.59 24.83
N ALA A 150 -0.29 20.88 24.71
CA ALA A 150 -0.73 21.89 25.69
C ALA A 150 -2.19 22.34 25.51
N SER A 151 -2.87 21.88 24.47
CA SER A 151 -4.24 22.30 24.18
C SER A 151 -5.20 21.94 25.33
N LYS A 152 -5.93 22.93 25.82
CA LYS A 152 -6.95 22.76 26.89
C LYS A 152 -8.29 22.26 26.35
N ARG A 153 -8.47 22.27 25.03
CA ARG A 153 -9.65 21.71 24.34
C ARG A 153 -9.25 20.54 23.47
N PRO A 154 -10.15 19.61 23.21
CA PRO A 154 -9.93 18.61 22.17
C PRO A 154 -9.77 19.27 20.80
N ILE A 155 -8.78 18.84 20.04
CA ILE A 155 -8.53 19.29 18.68
C ILE A 155 -9.36 18.40 17.73
N LYS A 156 -10.22 19.02 16.91
CA LYS A 156 -11.09 18.32 15.98
C LYS A 156 -10.31 17.86 14.77
N ILE A 157 -10.24 16.54 14.55
CA ILE A 157 -9.54 15.92 13.43
C ILE A 157 -10.54 15.27 12.48
N ALA A 158 -10.49 15.64 11.20
CA ALA A 158 -11.35 15.05 10.16
C ALA A 158 -11.02 13.58 9.93
N SER A 159 -12.05 12.75 9.79
CA SER A 159 -11.98 11.31 9.54
C SER A 159 -13.01 10.83 8.54
N ILE A 160 -12.63 9.86 7.69
CA ILE A 160 -13.53 9.25 6.71
C ILE A 160 -14.02 7.84 7.13
N GLY A 161 -13.52 7.33 8.25
CA GLY A 161 -13.96 6.08 8.83
C GLY A 161 -12.86 5.03 8.98
N PRO A 162 -13.14 3.96 9.73
CA PRO A 162 -12.18 2.92 10.09
C PRO A 162 -11.54 2.23 8.88
N GLY A 163 -10.30 1.82 9.01
CA GLY A 163 -9.53 1.19 7.93
C GLY A 163 -8.92 2.20 6.95
N THR A 164 -8.87 3.47 7.33
CA THR A 164 -8.22 4.52 6.54
C THR A 164 -7.17 5.26 7.36
N SER A 165 -6.14 5.82 6.71
CA SER A 165 -5.12 6.60 7.41
C SER A 165 -5.70 7.82 8.13
N LEU A 166 -6.74 8.47 7.55
CA LEU A 166 -7.41 9.61 8.15
C LEU A 166 -8.18 9.26 9.43
N SER A 167 -8.50 7.99 9.66
CA SER A 167 -9.16 7.51 10.86
C SER A 167 -8.19 6.83 11.82
N ASP A 168 -7.46 5.84 11.32
CA ASP A 168 -6.71 4.92 12.17
C ASP A 168 -5.47 5.58 12.77
N VAL A 169 -4.74 6.40 11.98
CA VAL A 169 -3.53 7.08 12.46
C VAL A 169 -3.83 8.05 13.61
N PRO A 170 -4.80 8.98 13.53
CA PRO A 170 -5.12 9.84 14.65
C PRO A 170 -5.57 9.09 15.91
N LYS A 171 -6.34 7.99 15.75
CA LYS A 171 -6.75 7.14 16.89
C LYS A 171 -5.55 6.50 17.57
N LEU A 172 -4.59 6.00 16.79
CA LEU A 172 -3.35 5.42 17.32
C LEU A 172 -2.44 6.47 17.95
N LEU A 173 -2.34 7.67 17.35
CA LEU A 173 -1.62 8.80 17.93
C LEU A 173 -2.24 9.24 19.28
N LYS A 174 -3.58 9.33 19.36
CA LYS A 174 -4.28 9.62 20.62
C LYS A 174 -3.93 8.61 21.68
N ALA A 175 -4.03 7.32 21.35
CA ALA A 175 -3.76 6.24 22.31
C ALA A 175 -2.29 6.15 22.72
N ALA A 176 -1.35 6.37 21.78
CA ALA A 176 0.08 6.26 22.05
C ALA A 176 0.65 7.47 22.81
N LEU A 177 0.18 8.67 22.47
CA LEU A 177 0.77 9.93 22.92
C LEU A 177 -0.13 10.70 23.88
N ASN A 178 -1.36 10.22 24.13
CA ASN A 178 -2.37 10.92 24.95
C ASN A 178 -2.68 12.33 24.42
N LEU A 179 -2.75 12.51 23.10
CA LEU A 179 -3.05 13.80 22.47
C LEU A 179 -4.51 14.20 22.73
N PRO A 180 -4.77 15.47 23.05
CA PRO A 180 -6.13 15.99 23.19
C PRO A 180 -6.77 16.17 21.81
N LEU A 181 -7.39 15.13 21.28
CA LEU A 181 -8.09 15.16 19.99
C LEU A 181 -9.45 14.47 20.04
N ASP A 182 -10.37 14.97 19.21
CA ASP A 182 -11.66 14.36 18.91
C ASP A 182 -11.79 14.11 17.41
N MET A 183 -12.32 12.94 17.08
CA MET A 183 -12.54 12.56 15.69
C MET A 183 -13.88 13.08 15.20
N VAL A 184 -13.90 13.81 14.08
CA VAL A 184 -15.12 14.18 13.35
C VAL A 184 -15.22 13.26 12.15
N GLU A 185 -16.08 12.25 12.27
CA GLU A 185 -16.23 11.19 11.25
C GLU A 185 -17.37 11.53 10.27
N GLY A 186 -17.38 10.83 9.11
CA GLY A 186 -18.49 10.89 8.15
C GLY A 186 -18.18 11.61 6.86
N TYR A 187 -16.98 12.15 6.67
CA TYR A 187 -16.56 12.66 5.38
C TYR A 187 -16.45 11.53 4.35
N LYS A 188 -16.91 11.78 3.12
CA LYS A 188 -16.96 10.77 2.05
C LYS A 188 -15.58 10.46 1.44
N GLY A 189 -14.60 11.32 1.70
CA GLY A 189 -13.23 11.13 1.18
C GLY A 189 -12.28 12.25 1.59
N GLY A 190 -10.99 12.07 1.26
CA GLY A 190 -9.94 13.02 1.63
C GLY A 190 -10.13 14.44 1.06
N ALA A 191 -10.80 14.61 -0.07
CA ALA A 191 -11.08 15.92 -0.63
C ALA A 191 -12.07 16.71 0.25
N GLU A 192 -13.16 16.07 0.68
CA GLU A 192 -14.16 16.67 1.56
C GLU A 192 -13.56 16.97 2.94
N ALA A 193 -12.80 16.04 3.51
CA ALA A 193 -12.08 16.25 4.76
C ALA A 193 -11.11 17.45 4.70
N ARG A 194 -10.39 17.63 3.58
CA ARG A 194 -9.51 18.79 3.37
C ARG A 194 -10.29 20.10 3.32
N LEU A 195 -11.41 20.14 2.60
CA LEU A 195 -12.27 21.32 2.54
C LEU A 195 -12.81 21.71 3.92
N ALA A 196 -13.18 20.75 4.74
CA ALA A 196 -13.61 20.99 6.13
C ALA A 196 -12.50 21.65 6.97
N VAL A 197 -11.23 21.22 6.79
CA VAL A 197 -10.08 21.88 7.44
C VAL A 197 -9.86 23.29 6.90
N GLU A 198 -9.95 23.51 5.58
CA GLU A 198 -9.76 24.81 4.96
C GLU A 198 -10.82 25.83 5.43
N ASN A 199 -12.05 25.36 5.59
CA ASN A 199 -13.19 26.19 6.04
C ASN A 199 -13.24 26.38 7.56
N GLY A 200 -12.38 25.72 8.34
CA GLY A 200 -12.34 25.81 9.80
C GLY A 200 -13.47 25.04 10.50
N GLU A 201 -14.16 24.13 9.81
CA GLU A 201 -15.15 23.23 10.41
C GLU A 201 -14.49 22.26 11.40
N VAL A 202 -13.29 21.81 11.06
CA VAL A 202 -12.38 21.03 11.91
C VAL A 202 -11.00 21.70 11.97
N ASP A 203 -10.22 21.37 12.98
CA ASP A 203 -8.91 21.97 13.23
C ASP A 203 -7.83 21.42 12.29
N GLY A 204 -7.92 20.13 11.93
CA GLY A 204 -6.90 19.49 11.14
C GLY A 204 -7.27 18.08 10.65
N LEU A 205 -6.29 17.42 10.03
CA LEU A 205 -6.34 16.02 9.64
C LEU A 205 -4.94 15.41 9.60
N CYS A 206 -4.84 14.09 9.72
CA CYS A 206 -3.61 13.35 9.44
C CYS A 206 -3.78 12.58 8.13
N ALA A 207 -3.01 12.93 7.12
CA ALA A 207 -3.14 12.40 5.76
C ALA A 207 -1.77 12.21 5.11
N SER A 208 -1.75 11.53 3.95
CA SER A 208 -0.55 11.36 3.14
C SER A 208 0.09 12.71 2.80
N TRP A 209 1.38 12.85 3.11
CA TRP A 209 2.18 14.01 2.73
C TRP A 209 2.21 14.18 1.21
N GLN A 210 2.36 13.09 0.47
CA GLN A 210 2.41 13.10 -0.99
C GLN A 210 1.16 13.72 -1.62
N ALA A 211 -0.01 13.47 -1.03
CA ALA A 211 -1.25 14.08 -1.49
C ALA A 211 -1.37 15.55 -1.04
N THR A 212 -1.00 15.85 0.21
CA THR A 212 -1.20 17.18 0.79
C THR A 212 -0.20 18.21 0.29
N LYS A 213 1.06 17.83 0.03
CA LYS A 213 2.08 18.73 -0.54
C LYS A 213 1.68 19.27 -1.92
N VAL A 214 0.84 18.53 -2.65
CA VAL A 214 0.32 18.95 -3.94
C VAL A 214 -0.95 19.81 -3.78
N THR A 215 -1.90 19.29 -3.00
CA THR A 215 -3.23 19.92 -2.89
C THR A 215 -3.25 21.15 -2.00
N TRP A 216 -2.37 21.23 -1.01
CA TRP A 216 -2.26 22.34 -0.05
C TRP A 216 -0.99 23.18 -0.21
N ARG A 217 -0.33 23.10 -1.35
CA ARG A 217 0.92 23.84 -1.59
C ARG A 217 0.80 25.31 -1.26
N SER A 218 -0.17 25.99 -1.86
CA SER A 218 -0.41 27.43 -1.65
C SER A 218 -0.80 27.75 -0.19
N GLN A 219 -1.62 26.92 0.42
CA GLN A 219 -2.05 27.10 1.82
C GLN A 219 -0.88 26.92 2.79
N MET A 220 0.06 26.02 2.50
CA MET A 220 1.27 25.84 3.31
C MET A 220 2.26 27.00 3.10
N GLU A 221 2.48 27.45 1.87
CA GLU A 221 3.33 28.60 1.54
C GLU A 221 2.83 29.89 2.21
N THR A 222 1.52 30.07 2.32
CA THR A 222 0.89 31.22 3.01
C THR A 222 0.71 31.05 4.51
N GLY A 223 1.07 29.88 5.08
CA GLY A 223 0.92 29.53 6.50
C GLY A 223 -0.52 29.30 6.96
N LYS A 224 -1.49 29.23 6.03
CA LYS A 224 -2.90 28.87 6.36
C LYS A 224 -3.03 27.44 6.84
N ILE A 225 -2.20 26.53 6.31
CA ILE A 225 -2.08 25.14 6.75
C ILE A 225 -0.62 24.90 7.20
N ARG A 226 -0.44 24.19 8.30
CA ARG A 226 0.86 23.82 8.84
C ARG A 226 0.96 22.30 9.02
N VAL A 227 2.12 21.76 8.69
CA VAL A 227 2.47 20.35 9.01
C VAL A 227 3.15 20.36 10.38
N VAL A 228 2.63 19.61 11.32
CA VAL A 228 3.03 19.69 12.73
C VAL A 228 3.71 18.42 13.22
N LEU A 229 3.32 17.25 12.68
CA LEU A 229 3.80 15.97 13.16
C LEU A 229 3.85 14.97 12.01
N GLN A 230 4.94 14.20 11.90
CA GLN A 230 5.03 13.05 11.02
C GLN A 230 4.68 11.78 11.80
N ALA A 231 3.70 11.02 11.32
CA ALA A 231 3.29 9.74 11.90
C ALA A 231 4.00 8.57 11.21
N THR A 232 5.32 8.70 10.99
CA THR A 232 6.21 7.75 10.33
C THR A 232 7.44 7.50 11.19
N PHE A 233 8.18 6.42 10.91
CA PHE A 233 9.45 6.12 11.61
C PHE A 233 10.67 6.77 10.97
N LYS A 234 10.58 7.09 9.69
CA LYS A 234 11.64 7.76 8.93
C LYS A 234 11.16 9.15 8.52
N SER A 235 11.97 10.16 8.76
CA SER A 235 11.63 11.52 8.35
C SER A 235 11.62 11.62 6.83
N HIS A 236 10.54 12.20 6.28
CA HIS A 236 10.47 12.53 4.87
C HIS A 236 11.49 13.65 4.52
N PRO A 237 12.18 13.58 3.37
CA PRO A 237 13.18 14.60 2.99
C PRO A 237 12.64 16.04 2.94
N ASP A 238 11.38 16.23 2.58
CA ASP A 238 10.72 17.54 2.55
C ASP A 238 10.35 18.05 3.96
N LEU A 239 10.28 17.17 4.97
CA LEU A 239 9.75 17.46 6.30
C LEU A 239 10.81 17.39 7.41
N LYS A 240 12.08 17.66 7.10
CA LYS A 240 13.22 17.53 8.03
C LYS A 240 13.04 18.26 9.36
N ASN A 241 12.28 19.37 9.35
CA ASN A 241 12.02 20.20 10.52
C ASN A 241 10.71 19.84 11.23
N VAL A 242 9.94 18.89 10.72
CA VAL A 242 8.71 18.41 11.35
C VAL A 242 9.03 17.18 12.20
N PRO A 243 8.72 17.17 13.50
CA PRO A 243 9.10 16.08 14.38
C PRO A 243 8.36 14.78 14.04
N LEU A 244 9.00 13.64 14.38
CA LEU A 244 8.42 12.31 14.29
C LEU A 244 7.60 11.98 15.54
N ALA A 245 6.42 11.40 15.39
CA ALA A 245 5.57 10.96 16.50
C ALA A 245 6.29 10.00 17.46
N ILE A 246 7.15 9.13 16.93
CA ILE A 246 7.91 8.15 17.72
C ILE A 246 8.80 8.80 18.78
N ASN A 247 9.26 10.04 18.57
CA ASN A 247 10.13 10.77 19.51
C ASN A 247 9.40 11.17 20.79
N TYR A 248 8.07 11.18 20.77
CA TYR A 248 7.21 11.52 21.92
C TYR A 248 6.67 10.28 22.64
N ALA A 249 6.95 9.08 22.16
CA ALA A 249 6.52 7.84 22.79
C ALA A 249 7.29 7.57 24.10
N LYS A 250 6.61 7.60 25.22
CA LYS A 250 7.20 7.42 26.56
C LYS A 250 7.29 5.97 27.01
N THR A 251 6.53 5.05 26.38
CA THR A 251 6.46 3.64 26.73
C THR A 251 6.69 2.75 25.50
N GLU A 252 7.09 1.50 25.72
CA GLU A 252 7.24 0.54 24.61
C GLU A 252 5.89 0.20 23.96
N GLU A 253 4.82 0.23 24.72
CA GLU A 253 3.47 0.08 24.18
C GLU A 253 3.12 1.21 23.21
N ALA A 254 3.41 2.47 23.57
CA ALA A 254 3.22 3.62 22.69
C ALA A 254 4.04 3.48 21.41
N ARG A 255 5.32 3.05 21.52
CA ARG A 255 6.18 2.79 20.35
C ARG A 255 5.57 1.72 19.46
N THR A 256 5.02 0.66 20.05
CA THR A 256 4.41 -0.44 19.29
C THR A 256 3.15 -0.01 18.56
N LEU A 257 2.28 0.79 19.19
CA LEU A 257 1.11 1.37 18.51
C LEU A 257 1.50 2.25 17.32
N LEU A 258 2.53 3.07 17.48
CA LEU A 258 3.04 3.90 16.38
C LEU A 258 3.68 3.06 15.26
N ARG A 259 4.37 1.95 15.59
CA ARG A 259 4.86 0.99 14.57
C ARG A 259 3.72 0.38 13.77
N VAL A 260 2.63 0.01 14.42
CA VAL A 260 1.45 -0.50 13.70
C VAL A 260 0.88 0.57 12.78
N ALA A 261 0.77 1.83 13.25
CA ALA A 261 0.30 2.93 12.43
C ALA A 261 1.17 3.10 11.18
N ASP A 262 2.49 3.13 11.32
CA ASP A 262 3.43 3.26 10.21
C ASP A 262 3.35 2.06 9.26
N ASN A 263 3.57 0.84 9.75
CA ASN A 263 3.60 -0.37 8.93
C ASN A 263 2.33 -0.61 8.10
N VAL A 264 1.18 -0.20 8.61
CA VAL A 264 -0.10 -0.38 7.92
C VAL A 264 -0.34 0.74 6.90
N HIS A 265 0.08 1.96 7.19
CA HIS A 265 -0.29 3.12 6.38
C HIS A 265 0.81 3.59 5.42
N VAL A 266 2.08 3.25 5.65
CA VAL A 266 3.16 3.45 4.68
C VAL A 266 2.95 2.59 3.44
N TYR A 267 2.43 1.37 3.59
CA TYR A 267 2.24 0.39 2.51
C TYR A 267 0.83 0.42 1.91
N GLN A 268 0.29 1.59 1.57
CA GLN A 268 -1.15 1.75 1.28
C GLN A 268 -1.67 1.10 0.01
N PHE A 269 -0.86 0.92 -1.03
CA PHE A 269 -1.31 0.48 -2.36
C PHE A 269 -0.72 -0.87 -2.77
N PRO A 270 -0.88 -1.93 -1.99
CA PRO A 270 -0.34 -3.22 -2.35
C PRO A 270 -1.12 -3.84 -3.52
N TYR A 271 -0.36 -4.55 -4.35
CA TYR A 271 -0.86 -5.36 -5.45
C TYR A 271 -0.65 -6.83 -5.15
N SER A 272 -1.66 -7.63 -5.40
CA SER A 272 -1.60 -9.07 -5.12
C SER A 272 -2.32 -9.89 -6.20
N ILE A 273 -1.99 -11.18 -6.25
CA ILE A 273 -2.65 -12.20 -7.05
C ILE A 273 -3.23 -13.29 -6.15
N ALA A 274 -4.12 -14.10 -6.71
CA ALA A 274 -4.87 -15.11 -5.97
C ALA A 274 -3.97 -16.11 -5.22
N PRO A 275 -4.41 -16.62 -4.05
CA PRO A 275 -3.69 -17.66 -3.34
C PRO A 275 -3.54 -18.92 -4.19
N GLY A 276 -2.45 -19.68 -3.98
CA GLY A 276 -2.19 -20.91 -4.73
C GLY A 276 -1.67 -20.67 -6.17
N THR A 277 -1.40 -19.42 -6.56
CA THR A 277 -0.70 -19.14 -7.83
C THR A 277 0.66 -19.85 -7.83
N PRO A 278 1.05 -20.55 -8.93
CA PRO A 278 2.34 -21.22 -9.02
C PRO A 278 3.52 -20.29 -8.71
N PRO A 279 4.55 -20.76 -7.98
CA PRO A 279 5.66 -19.90 -7.52
C PRO A 279 6.43 -19.22 -8.67
N ASP A 280 6.64 -19.91 -9.77
CA ASP A 280 7.28 -19.37 -10.98
C ASP A 280 6.46 -18.24 -11.60
N ARG A 281 5.13 -18.40 -11.65
CA ARG A 281 4.19 -17.38 -12.11
C ARG A 281 4.19 -16.15 -11.18
N LEU A 282 4.15 -16.37 -9.86
CA LEU A 282 4.25 -15.29 -8.88
C LEU A 282 5.57 -14.52 -9.06
N GLN A 283 6.69 -15.22 -9.19
CA GLN A 283 8.00 -14.62 -9.38
C GLN A 283 8.08 -13.79 -10.68
N ALA A 284 7.56 -14.32 -11.78
CA ALA A 284 7.50 -13.60 -13.06
C ALA A 284 6.69 -12.29 -12.93
N MET A 285 5.53 -12.34 -12.26
CA MET A 285 4.67 -11.20 -12.02
C MET A 285 5.33 -10.16 -11.09
N GLN A 286 6.01 -10.60 -10.02
CA GLN A 286 6.77 -9.72 -9.12
C GLN A 286 7.89 -8.97 -9.86
N GLN A 287 8.65 -9.69 -10.69
CA GLN A 287 9.72 -9.08 -11.48
C GLN A 287 9.17 -8.08 -12.51
N ALA A 288 8.10 -8.42 -13.20
CA ALA A 288 7.45 -7.55 -14.17
C ALA A 288 6.89 -6.29 -13.49
N PHE A 289 6.30 -6.42 -12.31
CA PHE A 289 5.76 -5.31 -11.51
C PHE A 289 6.84 -4.31 -11.13
N VAL A 290 7.97 -4.78 -10.57
CA VAL A 290 9.07 -3.90 -10.18
C VAL A 290 9.76 -3.28 -11.40
N LYS A 291 9.96 -4.05 -12.49
CA LYS A 291 10.53 -3.52 -13.74
C LYS A 291 9.63 -2.44 -14.35
N ALA A 292 8.31 -2.65 -14.35
CA ALA A 292 7.36 -1.65 -14.84
C ALA A 292 7.44 -0.35 -14.04
N LEU A 293 7.52 -0.43 -12.71
CA LEU A 293 7.64 0.74 -11.83
C LEU A 293 8.98 1.47 -11.96
N ARG A 294 10.01 0.82 -12.50
CA ARG A 294 11.31 1.41 -12.82
C ARG A 294 11.45 1.83 -14.28
N ASP A 295 10.42 1.61 -15.10
CA ASP A 295 10.38 2.04 -16.51
C ASP A 295 10.43 3.58 -16.58
N PRO A 296 11.40 4.19 -17.31
CA PRO A 296 11.48 5.63 -17.44
C PRO A 296 10.23 6.29 -18.00
N GLU A 297 9.50 5.61 -18.90
CA GLU A 297 8.24 6.13 -19.45
C GLU A 297 7.15 6.14 -18.38
N LEU A 298 7.03 5.07 -17.57
CA LEU A 298 6.11 5.02 -16.44
C LEU A 298 6.43 6.12 -15.44
N VAL A 299 7.70 6.28 -15.05
CA VAL A 299 8.13 7.32 -14.10
C VAL A 299 7.82 8.72 -14.64
N ALA A 300 8.03 8.96 -15.94
CA ALA A 300 7.68 10.24 -16.57
C ALA A 300 6.16 10.51 -16.56
N GLU A 301 5.34 9.49 -16.83
CA GLU A 301 3.87 9.60 -16.73
C GLU A 301 3.42 9.83 -15.28
N ALA A 302 4.00 9.09 -14.31
CA ALA A 302 3.74 9.26 -12.88
C ALA A 302 4.00 10.72 -12.45
N ASN A 303 5.16 11.26 -12.82
CA ASN A 303 5.55 12.63 -12.49
C ASN A 303 4.55 13.67 -13.07
N LYS A 304 4.07 13.47 -14.31
CA LYS A 304 3.02 14.32 -14.91
C LYS A 304 1.71 14.23 -14.13
N ALA A 305 1.36 13.03 -13.66
CA ALA A 305 0.18 12.78 -12.83
C ALA A 305 0.39 13.14 -11.35
N LYS A 306 1.59 13.60 -10.96
CA LYS A 306 1.99 13.90 -9.58
C LYS A 306 1.89 12.67 -8.65
N LEU A 307 2.12 11.49 -9.21
CA LEU A 307 2.22 10.23 -8.47
C LEU A 307 3.70 9.95 -8.19
N GLU A 308 4.04 9.68 -6.94
CA GLU A 308 5.39 9.24 -6.57
C GLU A 308 5.59 7.77 -6.92
N VAL A 309 6.79 7.40 -7.31
CA VAL A 309 7.17 6.01 -7.59
C VAL A 309 8.45 5.69 -6.83
N ASP A 310 8.28 4.89 -5.77
CA ASP A 310 9.37 4.32 -4.95
C ASP A 310 9.00 2.87 -4.60
N PRO A 311 9.23 1.91 -5.51
CA PRO A 311 8.65 0.59 -5.43
C PRO A 311 9.26 -0.26 -4.31
N ILE A 312 8.38 -0.91 -3.56
CA ILE A 312 8.71 -1.99 -2.62
C ILE A 312 8.32 -3.31 -3.28
N ASP A 313 9.23 -4.28 -3.28
CA ASP A 313 9.02 -5.56 -3.96
C ASP A 313 8.06 -6.50 -3.20
N GLY A 314 7.65 -7.58 -3.87
CA GLY A 314 6.74 -8.58 -3.31
C GLY A 314 7.27 -9.28 -2.06
N PRO A 315 8.52 -9.76 -2.03
CA PRO A 315 9.11 -10.37 -0.84
C PRO A 315 9.12 -9.46 0.38
N ALA A 316 9.52 -8.18 0.23
CA ALA A 316 9.50 -7.21 1.32
C ALA A 316 8.07 -6.92 1.80
N THR A 317 7.12 -6.77 0.86
CA THR A 317 5.70 -6.61 1.15
C THR A 317 5.14 -7.81 1.93
N THR A 318 5.47 -9.04 1.50
CA THR A 318 5.06 -10.28 2.18
C THR A 318 5.56 -10.32 3.61
N LYS A 319 6.86 -10.01 3.82
CA LYS A 319 7.47 -9.99 5.16
C LYS A 319 6.78 -8.98 6.09
N THR A 320 6.54 -7.76 5.59
CA THR A 320 5.88 -6.71 6.37
C THR A 320 4.48 -7.12 6.81
N PHE A 321 3.68 -7.65 5.88
CA PHE A 321 2.30 -8.03 6.19
C PHE A 321 2.21 -9.31 7.04
N ALA A 322 3.13 -10.25 6.88
CA ALA A 322 3.20 -11.42 7.76
C ALA A 322 3.41 -11.00 9.23
N GLY A 323 4.24 -9.99 9.50
CA GLY A 323 4.45 -9.46 10.84
C GLY A 323 3.20 -8.93 11.54
N LEU A 324 2.15 -8.53 10.79
CA LEU A 324 0.88 -8.11 11.38
C LEU A 324 0.12 -9.29 12.02
N TYR A 325 0.33 -10.51 11.55
CA TYR A 325 -0.26 -11.73 12.12
C TYR A 325 0.50 -12.25 13.35
N GLU A 326 1.71 -11.73 13.59
CA GLU A 326 2.57 -12.09 14.74
C GLU A 326 2.36 -11.13 15.92
N LEU A 327 1.45 -10.15 15.79
CA LEU A 327 1.15 -9.22 16.87
C LEU A 327 0.63 -9.96 18.12
N PRO A 328 1.10 -9.60 19.34
CA PRO A 328 0.64 -10.24 20.57
C PRO A 328 -0.88 -10.09 20.75
N PRO A 329 -1.59 -11.14 21.24
CA PRO A 329 -3.04 -11.07 21.47
C PRO A 329 -3.53 -9.88 22.28
N PRO A 330 -2.84 -9.42 23.37
CA PRO A 330 -3.25 -8.21 24.09
C PRO A 330 -3.22 -6.95 23.22
N LEU A 331 -2.23 -6.83 22.32
CA LEU A 331 -2.14 -5.72 21.41
C LEU A 331 -3.24 -5.76 20.35
N ILE A 332 -3.55 -6.95 19.80
CA ILE A 332 -4.67 -7.13 18.86
C ILE A 332 -5.99 -6.71 19.52
N ALA A 333 -6.23 -7.11 20.78
CA ALA A 333 -7.43 -6.72 21.51
C ALA A 333 -7.50 -5.19 21.69
N LYS A 334 -6.39 -4.54 22.02
CA LYS A 334 -6.30 -3.08 22.13
C LYS A 334 -6.54 -2.38 20.80
N LEU A 335 -5.94 -2.86 19.72
CA LEU A 335 -6.16 -2.32 18.37
C LEU A 335 -7.63 -2.44 17.96
N LYS A 336 -8.26 -3.57 18.26
CA LYS A 336 -9.69 -3.79 18.02
C LYS A 336 -10.54 -2.76 18.75
N ASP A 337 -10.26 -2.52 20.02
CA ASP A 337 -10.96 -1.53 20.86
C ASP A 337 -10.81 -0.08 20.33
N LEU A 338 -9.63 0.24 19.78
CA LEU A 338 -9.30 1.56 19.26
C LEU A 338 -9.86 1.83 17.87
N LEU A 339 -9.81 0.82 16.98
CA LEU A 339 -10.00 1.02 15.55
C LEU A 339 -11.35 0.51 15.04
N ILE A 340 -11.98 -0.45 15.73
CA ILE A 340 -13.29 -0.97 15.35
C ILE A 340 -14.36 -0.24 16.16
N PRO A 341 -15.36 0.39 15.51
CA PRO A 341 -16.47 1.01 16.22
C PRO A 341 -17.19 0.01 17.12
N LYS A 342 -17.44 0.39 18.37
CA LYS A 342 -18.36 -0.37 19.25
C LYS A 342 -19.77 -0.21 18.69
N ARG A 343 -20.44 -1.33 18.41
CA ARG A 343 -21.85 -1.36 18.02
C ARG A 343 -22.74 -0.94 19.17
#